data_984b99fef218c363cded42f620b5645d
#
_entry.id   984b99fef218c363cded42f620b5645d
#
_cell.length_a   1.000
_cell.length_b   1.000
_cell.length_c   1.000
_cell.angle_alpha   90.00
_cell.angle_beta   90.00
_cell.angle_gamma   90.00
#
_symmetry.space_group_name_H-M   'P 1'
#
loop_
_entity.id
_entity.type
_entity.pdbx_description
1 polymer ?
#
loop_
_entity_poly.entity_id
_entity_poly.type
_entity_poly.pdbx_seq_one_letter_code
_entity_poly.pdbx_strand_id
1 'polypeptide(L)'
;IEALFTRIAKGKGMPHINPVVDLGNAVSLKYTLPMGAHDLKDVTEGISVRMSRAGDTFLPFGGTEEEILEDGEVVYAAGSQIRTRRWTWRQSQHGEIEPETSYVFFPIDGFTDFNKAEVLAARDELEQKLKDVFGCETLVGFLDAEHPEMVWE
;
A
#
# COMPACT_ATOMS: atom_id res chain seq x y z
N ILE A 1 2.59 -0.58 9.64
CA ILE A 1 2.16 -1.57 10.64
C ILE A 1 2.59 -1.19 12.07
N GLU A 2 3.84 -0.78 12.29
CA GLU A 2 4.36 -0.41 13.61
C GLU A 2 3.55 0.72 14.27
N ALA A 3 3.16 1.74 13.51
CA ALA A 3 2.34 2.83 14.01
C ALA A 3 0.96 2.37 14.51
N LEU A 4 0.35 1.39 13.83
CA LEU A 4 -0.93 0.79 14.23
C LEU A 4 -0.77 0.03 15.55
N PHE A 5 0.24 -0.82 15.67
CA PHE A 5 0.52 -1.55 16.92
C PHE A 5 0.82 -0.60 18.07
N THR A 6 1.65 0.41 17.85
CA THR A 6 1.97 1.42 18.88
C THR A 6 0.72 2.15 19.34
N ARG A 7 -0.19 2.49 18.43
CA ARG A 7 -1.47 3.15 18.75
C ARG A 7 -2.35 2.26 19.63
N ILE A 8 -2.50 0.99 19.25
CA ILE A 8 -3.31 0.01 19.98
C ILE A 8 -2.71 -0.25 21.35
N ALA A 9 -1.39 -0.47 21.46
CA ALA A 9 -0.69 -0.69 22.72
C ALA A 9 -0.84 0.48 23.70
N LYS A 10 -1.02 1.71 23.20
CA LYS A 10 -1.32 2.90 24.00
C LYS A 10 -2.81 3.07 24.34
N GLY A 11 -3.64 2.05 24.10
CA GLY A 11 -5.08 2.08 24.39
C GLY A 11 -5.92 3.02 23.50
N LYS A 12 -5.36 3.51 22.40
CA LYS A 12 -6.06 4.43 21.48
C LYS A 12 -6.97 3.73 20.47
N GLY A 13 -6.99 2.38 20.49
CA GLY A 13 -7.75 1.58 19.53
C GLY A 13 -7.26 1.68 18.10
N MET A 14 -7.99 1.03 17.19
CA MET A 14 -7.76 1.11 15.75
C MET A 14 -8.27 2.45 15.21
N PRO A 15 -7.55 3.14 14.31
CA PRO A 15 -8.09 4.32 13.66
C PRO A 15 -9.22 3.92 12.71
N HIS A 16 -10.25 4.77 12.62
CA HIS A 16 -11.28 4.65 11.60
C HIS A 16 -11.07 5.77 10.58
N ILE A 17 -10.66 5.39 9.37
CA ILE A 17 -10.35 6.31 8.28
C ILE A 17 -11.48 6.26 7.25
N ASN A 18 -11.63 5.12 6.58
CA ASN A 18 -12.76 4.78 5.73
C ASN A 18 -12.86 3.25 5.63
N PRO A 19 -13.99 2.68 5.19
CA PRO A 19 -14.19 1.22 5.20
C PRO A 19 -13.13 0.43 4.42
N VAL A 20 -12.62 0.98 3.32
CA VAL A 20 -11.60 0.31 2.47
C VAL A 20 -10.27 0.22 3.19
N VAL A 21 -9.79 1.35 3.71
CA VAL A 21 -8.53 1.42 4.48
C VAL A 21 -8.64 0.65 5.78
N ASP A 22 -9.77 0.74 6.48
CA ASP A 22 -10.00 0.03 7.75
C ASP A 22 -9.96 -1.49 7.55
N LEU A 23 -10.51 -1.99 6.45
CA LEU A 23 -10.44 -3.42 6.11
C LEU A 23 -8.99 -3.86 5.85
N GLY A 24 -8.24 -3.10 5.07
CA GLY A 24 -6.81 -3.34 4.84
C GLY A 24 -6.01 -3.34 6.14
N ASN A 25 -6.25 -2.35 7.00
CA ASN A 25 -5.61 -2.26 8.32
C ASN A 25 -5.95 -3.46 9.23
N ALA A 26 -7.19 -3.94 9.20
CA ALA A 26 -7.60 -5.11 9.98
C ALA A 26 -6.86 -6.39 9.54
N VAL A 27 -6.75 -6.62 8.23
CA VAL A 27 -5.98 -7.75 7.69
C VAL A 27 -4.49 -7.59 7.97
N SER A 28 -3.93 -6.40 7.79
CA SER A 28 -2.55 -6.07 8.13
C SER A 28 -2.21 -6.40 9.59
N LEU A 29 -3.06 -6.02 10.53
CA LEU A 29 -2.89 -6.33 11.95
C LEU A 29 -2.99 -7.82 12.25
N LYS A 30 -3.96 -8.51 11.63
CA LYS A 30 -4.17 -9.96 11.84
C LYS A 30 -2.94 -10.77 11.45
N TYR A 31 -2.33 -10.44 10.31
CA TYR A 31 -1.17 -11.16 9.78
C TYR A 31 0.17 -10.54 10.16
N THR A 32 0.16 -9.39 10.83
CA THR A 32 1.38 -8.63 11.18
C THR A 32 2.23 -8.31 9.96
N LEU A 33 1.57 -7.89 8.88
CA LEU A 33 2.21 -7.57 7.60
C LEU A 33 2.04 -6.08 7.25
N PRO A 34 3.05 -5.41 6.70
CA PRO A 34 2.87 -4.10 6.09
C PRO A 34 1.89 -4.20 4.92
N MET A 35 0.94 -3.29 4.90
CA MET A 35 -0.07 -3.21 3.85
C MET A 35 -0.45 -1.75 3.63
N GLY A 36 -0.57 -1.34 2.38
CA GLY A 36 -1.05 -0.04 1.98
C GLY A 36 -2.37 -0.15 1.22
N ALA A 37 -2.98 1.00 0.94
CA ALA A 37 -4.09 1.13 0.00
C ALA A 37 -3.86 2.40 -0.82
N HIS A 38 -3.81 2.27 -2.14
CA HIS A 38 -3.53 3.37 -3.06
C HIS A 38 -4.62 3.49 -4.12
N ASP A 39 -5.14 4.70 -4.30
CA ASP A 39 -5.99 5.04 -5.44
C ASP A 39 -5.16 5.01 -6.73
N LEU A 40 -5.64 4.30 -7.74
CA LEU A 40 -5.00 4.19 -9.05
C LEU A 40 -5.51 5.21 -10.07
N LYS A 41 -6.39 6.13 -9.70
CA LYS A 41 -7.05 7.08 -10.60
C LYS A 41 -6.10 7.79 -11.56
N ASP A 42 -4.94 8.23 -11.07
CA ASP A 42 -3.97 9.01 -11.85
C ASP A 42 -2.72 8.18 -12.23
N VAL A 43 -2.81 6.85 -12.13
CA VAL A 43 -1.69 5.95 -12.44
C VAL A 43 -1.79 5.49 -13.90
N THR A 44 -0.93 6.02 -14.77
CA THR A 44 -0.91 5.71 -16.21
C THR A 44 0.15 4.70 -16.62
N GLU A 45 1.25 4.61 -15.88
CA GLU A 45 2.40 3.76 -16.20
C GLU A 45 2.59 2.60 -15.20
N GLY A 46 1.59 2.38 -14.33
CA GLY A 46 1.67 1.37 -13.27
C GLY A 46 2.41 1.87 -12.03
N ILE A 47 2.57 0.97 -11.07
CA ILE A 47 3.31 1.21 -9.83
C ILE A 47 4.54 0.32 -9.80
N SER A 48 5.68 0.87 -9.41
CA SER A 48 6.93 0.14 -9.26
C SER A 48 7.53 0.31 -7.87
N VAL A 49 8.14 -0.77 -7.37
CA VAL A 49 9.05 -0.70 -6.22
C VAL A 49 10.46 -0.55 -6.76
N ARG A 50 11.12 0.52 -6.42
CA ARG A 50 12.44 0.86 -6.94
C ARG A 50 13.20 1.78 -5.98
N MET A 51 14.46 2.03 -6.30
CA MET A 51 15.21 3.10 -5.65
C MET A 51 14.71 4.47 -6.13
N SER A 52 14.63 5.44 -5.22
CA SER A 52 14.37 6.84 -5.57
C SER A 52 15.47 7.40 -6.47
N ARG A 53 15.10 8.36 -7.28
CA ARG A 53 15.99 9.00 -8.26
C ARG A 53 15.69 10.49 -8.37
N ALA A 54 16.60 11.22 -8.98
CA ALA A 54 16.44 12.66 -9.21
C ALA A 54 15.09 12.98 -9.89
N GLY A 55 14.36 13.94 -9.36
CA GLY A 55 13.05 14.37 -9.83
C GLY A 55 11.86 13.65 -9.17
N ASP A 56 12.10 12.67 -8.30
CA ASP A 56 11.04 12.06 -7.52
C ASP A 56 10.54 13.02 -6.43
N THR A 57 9.23 13.11 -6.28
CA THR A 57 8.56 13.97 -5.31
C THR A 57 7.59 13.18 -4.43
N PHE A 58 7.37 13.68 -3.23
CA PHE A 58 6.49 13.10 -2.23
C PHE A 58 5.66 14.18 -1.56
N LEU A 59 4.35 14.01 -1.52
CA LEU A 59 3.45 14.92 -0.82
C LEU A 59 3.04 14.31 0.53
N PRO A 60 3.54 14.84 1.66
CA PRO A 60 3.15 14.34 2.98
C PRO A 60 1.69 14.65 3.29
N PHE A 61 1.03 13.78 4.10
CA PHE A 61 -0.31 14.04 4.58
C PHE A 61 -0.41 15.36 5.33
N GLY A 62 -1.40 16.19 4.95
CA GLY A 62 -1.61 17.52 5.51
C GLY A 62 -0.59 18.57 5.05
N GLY A 63 0.33 18.20 4.17
CA GLY A 63 1.23 19.11 3.49
C GLY A 63 0.61 19.72 2.25
N THR A 64 1.10 20.88 1.86
CA THR A 64 0.73 21.58 0.62
C THR A 64 1.88 21.65 -0.39
N GLU A 65 3.08 21.30 0.05
CA GLU A 65 4.29 21.33 -0.76
C GLU A 65 4.89 19.94 -0.91
N GLU A 66 5.33 19.62 -2.12
CA GLU A 66 6.02 18.38 -2.41
C GLU A 66 7.47 18.43 -1.88
N GLU A 67 7.87 17.34 -1.23
CA GLU A 67 9.27 17.10 -0.84
C GLU A 67 10.00 16.43 -2.01
N ILE A 68 11.18 16.93 -2.35
CA ILE A 68 12.08 16.28 -3.32
C ILE A 68 12.86 15.21 -2.58
N LEU A 69 12.88 13.99 -3.12
CA LEU A 69 13.64 12.89 -2.52
C LEU A 69 15.09 12.91 -2.96
N GLU A 70 15.96 12.50 -2.04
CA GLU A 70 17.33 12.11 -2.37
C GLU A 70 17.36 10.72 -3.04
N ASP A 71 18.44 10.43 -3.76
CA ASP A 71 18.62 9.12 -4.41
C ASP A 71 18.86 8.01 -3.38
N GLY A 72 18.42 6.78 -3.73
CA GLY A 72 18.78 5.59 -2.97
C GLY A 72 17.83 5.19 -1.84
N GLU A 73 16.66 5.78 -1.77
CA GLU A 73 15.58 5.34 -0.89
C GLU A 73 14.69 4.32 -1.61
N VAL A 74 14.34 3.21 -0.98
CA VAL A 74 13.36 2.26 -1.54
C VAL A 74 11.97 2.87 -1.47
N VAL A 75 11.28 2.93 -2.60
CA VAL A 75 9.98 3.60 -2.73
C VAL A 75 8.98 2.81 -3.55
N TYR A 76 7.69 3.02 -3.29
CA TYR A 76 6.62 2.76 -4.24
C TYR A 76 6.40 4.02 -5.07
N ALA A 77 6.47 3.90 -6.38
CA ALA A 77 6.41 5.03 -7.30
C ALA A 77 5.39 4.81 -8.42
N ALA A 78 4.59 5.83 -8.71
CA ALA A 78 3.81 5.98 -9.93
C ALA A 78 4.48 7.08 -10.77
N GLY A 79 5.26 6.69 -11.78
CA GLY A 79 6.13 7.64 -12.48
C GLY A 79 7.15 8.29 -11.55
N SER A 80 7.12 9.61 -11.41
CA SER A 80 7.94 10.39 -10.46
C SER A 80 7.22 10.70 -9.14
N GLN A 81 5.93 10.39 -9.02
CA GLN A 81 5.19 10.56 -7.77
C GLN A 81 5.46 9.39 -6.84
N ILE A 82 6.05 9.67 -5.71
CA ILE A 82 6.31 8.65 -4.70
C ILE A 82 5.04 8.44 -3.88
N ARG A 83 4.55 7.20 -3.89
CA ARG A 83 3.36 6.75 -3.17
C ARG A 83 3.67 6.30 -1.75
N THR A 84 4.85 5.68 -1.53
CA THR A 84 5.30 5.28 -0.19
C THR A 84 6.81 5.44 -0.10
N ARG A 85 7.28 6.10 0.95
CA ARG A 85 8.69 6.31 1.26
C ARG A 85 9.27 5.19 2.11
N ARG A 86 10.57 4.94 1.95
CA ARG A 86 11.33 3.96 2.73
C ARG A 86 10.60 2.64 2.83
N TRP A 87 10.26 2.12 1.64
CA TRP A 87 9.52 0.89 1.44
C TRP A 87 8.10 0.94 2.05
N THR A 88 7.94 0.71 3.35
CA THR A 88 6.65 0.62 4.03
C THR A 88 6.44 1.69 5.11
N TRP A 89 7.28 2.73 5.13
CA TRP A 89 7.28 3.66 6.26
C TRP A 89 6.18 4.73 6.19
N ARG A 90 6.04 5.43 5.08
CA ARG A 90 5.16 6.60 5.00
C ARG A 90 4.50 6.71 3.64
N GLN A 91 3.16 6.68 3.66
CA GLN A 91 2.35 6.85 2.46
C GLN A 91 2.16 8.34 2.13
N SER A 92 2.14 8.66 0.84
CA SER A 92 1.84 9.98 0.31
C SER A 92 0.35 10.30 0.37
N GLN A 93 0.02 11.60 0.38
CA GLN A 93 -1.32 12.09 0.10
C GLN A 93 -1.74 11.80 -1.36
N HIS A 94 -0.78 11.75 -2.31
CA HIS A 94 -1.04 11.20 -3.64
C HIS A 94 -1.44 9.73 -3.54
N GLY A 95 -2.61 9.40 -4.10
CA GLY A 95 -3.19 8.05 -4.00
C GLY A 95 -3.93 7.78 -2.70
N GLU A 96 -4.28 8.80 -1.94
CA GLU A 96 -5.22 8.69 -0.83
C GLU A 96 -6.56 8.12 -1.30
N ILE A 97 -7.15 7.25 -0.50
CA ILE A 97 -8.48 6.69 -0.79
C ILE A 97 -9.54 7.72 -0.42
N GLU A 98 -10.29 8.14 -1.41
CA GLU A 98 -11.39 9.11 -1.32
C GLU A 98 -12.75 8.42 -1.56
N PRO A 99 -13.88 9.08 -1.26
CA PRO A 99 -15.21 8.51 -1.51
C PRO A 99 -15.48 8.12 -2.96
N GLU A 100 -14.83 8.81 -3.92
CA GLU A 100 -14.96 8.60 -5.36
C GLU A 100 -13.98 7.56 -5.91
N THR A 101 -13.07 7.01 -5.09
CA THR A 101 -12.09 6.02 -5.50
C THR A 101 -12.78 4.76 -6.03
N SER A 102 -12.43 4.37 -7.25
CA SER A 102 -13.00 3.20 -7.94
C SER A 102 -12.00 2.07 -8.18
N TYR A 103 -10.71 2.40 -8.18
CA TYR A 103 -9.63 1.45 -8.38
C TYR A 103 -8.62 1.56 -7.26
N VAL A 104 -8.42 0.46 -6.54
CA VAL A 104 -7.54 0.44 -5.37
C VAL A 104 -6.49 -0.65 -5.51
N PHE A 105 -5.23 -0.29 -5.29
CA PHE A 105 -4.12 -1.21 -5.19
C PHE A 105 -3.73 -1.42 -3.72
N PHE A 106 -3.69 -2.68 -3.30
CA PHE A 106 -3.24 -3.08 -1.97
C PHE A 106 -1.91 -3.83 -2.05
N PRO A 107 -0.77 -3.18 -1.88
CA PRO A 107 0.49 -3.88 -1.69
C PRO A 107 0.51 -4.57 -0.32
N ILE A 108 0.98 -5.81 -0.30
CA ILE A 108 1.25 -6.59 0.91
C ILE A 108 2.72 -6.99 0.83
N ASP A 109 3.52 -6.49 1.73
CA ASP A 109 4.96 -6.69 1.69
C ASP A 109 5.42 -7.79 2.64
N GLY A 110 6.38 -8.58 2.19
CA GLY A 110 6.99 -9.65 2.96
C GLY A 110 8.31 -10.13 2.36
N PHE A 111 8.81 -11.21 2.91
CA PHE A 111 10.06 -11.86 2.47
C PHE A 111 9.78 -13.30 2.07
N THR A 112 10.27 -13.69 0.91
CA THR A 112 10.01 -15.01 0.31
C THR A 112 10.49 -16.17 1.18
N ASP A 113 11.60 -15.98 1.87
CA ASP A 113 12.27 -16.96 2.72
C ASP A 113 11.80 -16.93 4.19
N PHE A 114 10.92 -15.99 4.56
CA PHE A 114 10.50 -15.81 5.94
C PHE A 114 8.99 -15.94 6.15
N ASN A 115 8.16 -15.19 5.43
CA ASN A 115 6.72 -15.09 5.68
C ASN A 115 5.85 -15.12 4.41
N LYS A 116 6.32 -15.80 3.35
CA LYS A 116 5.57 -15.94 2.09
C LYS A 116 4.18 -16.53 2.29
N ALA A 117 4.04 -17.55 3.16
CA ALA A 117 2.77 -18.21 3.41
C ALA A 117 1.75 -17.25 4.03
N GLU A 118 2.18 -16.40 4.97
CA GLU A 118 1.36 -15.38 5.61
C GLU A 118 0.96 -14.28 4.62
N VAL A 119 1.86 -13.86 3.73
CA VAL A 119 1.57 -12.89 2.67
C VAL A 119 0.48 -13.41 1.74
N LEU A 120 0.59 -14.67 1.28
CA LEU A 120 -0.42 -15.28 0.41
C LEU A 120 -1.76 -15.45 1.12
N ALA A 121 -1.75 -15.88 2.39
CA ALA A 121 -2.97 -16.01 3.19
C ALA A 121 -3.65 -14.65 3.42
N ALA A 122 -2.88 -13.60 3.71
CA ALA A 122 -3.40 -12.25 3.87
C ALA A 122 -4.01 -11.71 2.57
N ARG A 123 -3.36 -11.96 1.43
CA ARG A 123 -3.87 -11.61 0.10
C ARG A 123 -5.22 -12.25 -0.16
N ASP A 124 -5.32 -13.55 0.03
CA ASP A 124 -6.53 -14.33 -0.26
C ASP A 124 -7.68 -13.95 0.69
N GLU A 125 -7.38 -13.68 1.97
CA GLU A 125 -8.39 -13.19 2.91
C GLU A 125 -8.85 -11.78 2.58
N LEU A 126 -7.93 -10.88 2.22
CA LEU A 126 -8.29 -9.51 1.82
C LEU A 126 -9.17 -9.52 0.58
N GLU A 127 -8.81 -10.32 -0.43
CA GLU A 127 -9.61 -10.49 -1.64
C GLU A 127 -11.05 -10.93 -1.30
N GLN A 128 -11.19 -11.98 -0.50
CA GLN A 128 -12.51 -12.48 -0.13
C GLN A 128 -13.34 -11.43 0.62
N LYS A 129 -12.72 -10.73 1.59
CA LYS A 129 -13.40 -9.68 2.35
C LYS A 129 -13.82 -8.50 1.49
N LEU A 130 -12.99 -8.09 0.53
CA LEU A 130 -13.35 -7.02 -0.41
C LEU A 130 -14.56 -7.41 -1.26
N LYS A 131 -14.61 -8.63 -1.77
CA LYS A 131 -15.76 -9.15 -2.50
C LYS A 131 -17.01 -9.20 -1.64
N ASP A 132 -16.91 -9.72 -0.42
CA ASP A 132 -18.04 -9.89 0.49
C ASP A 132 -18.64 -8.56 0.96
N VAL A 133 -17.78 -7.57 1.22
CA VAL A 133 -18.21 -6.28 1.78
C VAL A 133 -18.61 -5.27 0.70
N PHE A 134 -17.87 -5.21 -0.40
CA PHE A 134 -18.06 -4.19 -1.43
C PHE A 134 -18.67 -4.74 -2.73
N GLY A 135 -18.72 -6.06 -2.92
CA GLY A 135 -19.22 -6.67 -4.16
C GLY A 135 -18.37 -6.28 -5.39
N CYS A 136 -17.10 -5.96 -5.19
CA CYS A 136 -16.20 -5.50 -6.24
C CYS A 136 -15.52 -6.67 -6.98
N GLU A 137 -15.05 -6.38 -8.19
CA GLU A 137 -14.11 -7.25 -8.90
C GLU A 137 -12.73 -7.11 -8.31
N THR A 138 -11.95 -8.18 -8.33
CA THR A 138 -10.59 -8.20 -7.80
C THR A 138 -9.65 -8.92 -8.75
N LEU A 139 -8.41 -8.48 -8.75
CA LEU A 139 -7.30 -9.18 -9.39
C LEU A 139 -6.21 -9.36 -8.35
N VAL A 140 -5.70 -10.57 -8.21
CA VAL A 140 -4.62 -10.88 -7.27
C VAL A 140 -3.38 -11.34 -8.00
N GLY A 141 -2.22 -11.06 -7.44
CA GLY A 141 -0.94 -11.46 -7.95
C GLY A 141 0.07 -11.73 -6.86
N PHE A 142 1.23 -12.17 -7.27
CA PHE A 142 2.40 -12.34 -6.41
C PHE A 142 3.64 -11.99 -7.23
N LEU A 143 4.46 -11.10 -6.69
CA LEU A 143 5.71 -10.67 -7.31
C LEU A 143 6.88 -11.07 -6.42
N ASP A 144 7.92 -11.56 -7.03
CA ASP A 144 9.20 -11.88 -6.41
C ASP A 144 10.36 -11.64 -7.38
N ALA A 145 11.57 -12.02 -6.98
CA ALA A 145 12.76 -11.83 -7.83
C ALA A 145 12.72 -12.64 -9.14
N GLU A 146 11.98 -13.76 -9.18
CA GLU A 146 11.85 -14.61 -10.37
C GLU A 146 10.70 -14.11 -11.28
N HIS A 147 9.69 -13.47 -10.70
CA HIS A 147 8.51 -12.94 -11.39
C HIS A 147 8.27 -11.50 -10.93
N PRO A 148 9.10 -10.53 -11.40
CA PRO A 148 9.11 -9.17 -10.86
C PRO A 148 8.02 -8.26 -11.40
N GLU A 149 7.24 -8.72 -12.37
CA GLU A 149 6.25 -7.90 -13.06
C GLU A 149 4.89 -8.60 -13.17
N MET A 150 3.83 -7.82 -13.09
CA MET A 150 2.47 -8.22 -13.37
C MET A 150 1.76 -7.12 -14.15
N VAL A 151 1.08 -7.47 -15.22
CA VAL A 151 0.26 -6.54 -16.00
C VAL A 151 -1.20 -6.75 -15.64
N TRP A 152 -1.92 -5.65 -15.44
CA TRP A 152 -3.39 -5.64 -15.33
C TRP A 152 -3.99 -4.73 -16.41
N GLU A 153 -5.13 -5.12 -16.93
CA GLU A 153 -5.93 -4.35 -17.90
C GLU A 153 -7.17 -3.75 -17.21
#